data_ca620d75ec6827ed126ed72d91615b82
#
_entry.id   ca620d75ec6827ed126ed72d91615b82
#
_cell.length_a   1.000
_cell.length_b   1.000
_cell.length_c   1.000
_cell.angle_alpha   90.00
_cell.angle_beta   90.00
_cell.angle_gamma   90.00
#
_symmetry.space_group_name_H-M   'P 1'
#
loop_
_entity.id
_entity.type
_entity.pdbx_description
1 polymer ?
#
loop_
_entity_poly.entity_id
_entity_poly.type
_entity_poly.pdbx_seq_one_letter_code
_entity_poly.pdbx_strand_id
1 'polypeptide(L)'
;MKFIYFFICSSVGLLYSQDIVVTESNMIKVTYEHHTHYSPLGNYDTYLYLTDGLSQYVKTQKEKIVKPAWNYEYKMNFVKNINNFNFLTGAIEENRTLKDSTLLYAKWNVSDLIWTITDEEKTINGYNVRKATTDSFELEIDDPFYYNKAIAWFTTDIPIPVGPARYYGLPGLIVELEYERGSLRYVLKDIDFQAHYKFIEINKENEVDKYDVIYYDHKNPKLIKNIQKQNKKNKNKK
;
A
#
# COMPACT_ATOMS: atom_id res chain seq x y z
N MET A 1 20.41 -20.72 16.47
CA MET A 1 20.65 -19.32 16.79
C MET A 1 21.77 -18.80 15.88
N LYS A 2 21.44 -18.18 14.74
CA LYS A 2 22.45 -17.57 13.85
C LYS A 2 22.26 -16.07 13.93
N PHE A 3 23.24 -15.38 14.53
CA PHE A 3 23.31 -13.92 14.55
C PHE A 3 23.71 -13.44 13.16
N ILE A 4 22.91 -12.59 12.55
CA ILE A 4 23.29 -11.86 11.35
C ILE A 4 23.97 -10.58 11.80
N TYR A 5 25.27 -10.49 11.56
CA TYR A 5 26.05 -9.27 11.79
C TYR A 5 25.84 -8.30 10.61
N PHE A 6 25.30 -7.13 10.89
CA PHE A 6 25.33 -6.01 9.96
C PHE A 6 26.73 -5.40 9.92
N PHE A 7 27.37 -5.46 8.78
CA PHE A 7 28.59 -4.69 8.52
C PHE A 7 28.19 -3.28 8.05
N ILE A 8 28.48 -2.29 8.90
CA ILE A 8 28.45 -0.88 8.50
C ILE A 8 29.78 -0.57 7.86
N CYS A 9 29.83 -0.40 6.54
CA CYS A 9 30.99 0.12 5.84
C CYS A 9 30.78 1.62 5.58
N SER A 10 31.45 2.45 6.35
CA SER A 10 31.51 3.89 6.14
C SER A 10 32.53 4.21 5.03
N SER A 11 32.04 4.61 3.87
CA SER A 11 32.85 5.34 2.88
C SER A 11 32.10 6.56 2.37
N VAL A 12 32.65 7.72 2.68
CA VAL A 12 32.28 9.02 2.11
C VAL A 12 32.67 9.02 0.64
N GLY A 13 31.71 9.24 -0.25
CA GLY A 13 31.98 9.31 -1.70
C GLY A 13 30.81 9.83 -2.50
N LEU A 14 30.93 11.09 -2.93
CA LEU A 14 30.39 11.72 -4.15
C LEU A 14 28.96 11.33 -4.61
N LEU A 15 28.05 12.29 -4.50
CA LEU A 15 26.73 12.34 -5.09
C LEU A 15 26.80 12.22 -6.64
N TYR A 16 26.64 10.99 -7.13
CA TYR A 16 26.17 10.75 -8.48
C TYR A 16 24.74 10.24 -8.36
N SER A 17 23.81 10.92 -9.01
CA SER A 17 22.48 10.40 -9.31
C SER A 17 22.67 9.12 -10.16
N GLN A 18 22.75 7.99 -9.50
CA GLN A 18 22.68 6.71 -10.17
C GLN A 18 21.22 6.26 -10.16
N ASP A 19 20.67 6.08 -11.34
CA ASP A 19 19.48 5.26 -11.53
C ASP A 19 19.74 3.93 -10.81
N ILE A 20 18.95 3.66 -9.75
CA ILE A 20 19.07 2.42 -9.00
C ILE A 20 18.56 1.31 -9.93
N VAL A 21 19.45 0.71 -10.67
CA VAL A 21 19.21 -0.57 -11.34
C VAL A 21 19.13 -1.60 -10.23
N VAL A 22 17.93 -1.92 -9.79
CA VAL A 22 17.68 -3.02 -8.85
C VAL A 22 18.04 -4.31 -9.56
N THR A 23 19.27 -4.78 -9.38
CA THR A 23 19.67 -6.15 -9.76
C THR A 23 18.80 -7.13 -8.96
N GLU A 24 18.47 -8.28 -9.58
CA GLU A 24 17.70 -9.38 -8.98
C GLU A 24 18.39 -9.90 -7.70
N SER A 25 18.20 -9.17 -6.61
CA SER A 25 18.65 -9.58 -5.27
C SER A 25 17.50 -10.35 -4.61
N ASN A 26 17.84 -11.29 -3.74
CA ASN A 26 16.88 -12.02 -2.92
C ASN A 26 15.97 -11.00 -2.20
N MET A 27 14.72 -10.99 -2.54
CA MET A 27 13.72 -10.12 -1.95
C MET A 27 12.88 -10.89 -0.95
N ILE A 28 12.32 -10.17 0.00
CA ILE A 28 11.29 -10.71 0.87
C ILE A 28 9.94 -10.37 0.26
N LYS A 29 9.10 -11.38 0.08
CA LYS A 29 7.70 -11.22 -0.33
C LYS A 29 6.80 -11.53 0.85
N VAL A 30 5.98 -10.57 1.23
CA VAL A 30 4.93 -10.74 2.23
C VAL A 30 3.59 -10.84 1.52
N THR A 31 2.87 -11.92 1.77
CA THR A 31 1.53 -12.14 1.22
C THR A 31 0.49 -11.86 2.29
N TYR A 32 -0.45 -10.99 1.98
CA TYR A 32 -1.62 -10.73 2.81
C TYR A 32 -2.88 -11.25 2.14
N GLU A 33 -3.73 -11.92 2.89
CA GLU A 33 -5.11 -12.17 2.49
C GLU A 33 -5.95 -10.92 2.79
N HIS A 34 -6.56 -10.36 1.75
CA HIS A 34 -7.45 -9.22 1.86
C HIS A 34 -8.90 -9.70 1.94
N HIS A 35 -9.54 -9.37 3.06
CA HIS A 35 -10.95 -9.65 3.31
C HIS A 35 -11.77 -8.39 3.08
N THR A 36 -12.90 -8.53 2.41
CA THR A 36 -13.85 -7.43 2.21
C THR A 36 -15.29 -7.94 2.21
N HIS A 37 -16.13 -7.34 3.02
CA HIS A 37 -17.55 -7.69 3.10
C HIS A 37 -18.35 -7.21 1.87
N TYR A 38 -17.83 -6.23 1.15
CA TYR A 38 -18.53 -5.59 0.03
C TYR A 38 -18.12 -6.14 -1.34
N SER A 39 -17.14 -7.01 -1.41
CA SER A 39 -16.71 -7.55 -2.69
C SER A 39 -17.38 -8.89 -2.98
N PRO A 40 -18.14 -9.00 -4.06
CA PRO A 40 -18.65 -10.28 -4.52
C PRO A 40 -17.54 -11.23 -4.99
N LEU A 41 -16.29 -10.78 -4.98
CA LEU A 41 -15.11 -11.56 -5.36
C LEU A 41 -14.58 -12.43 -4.23
N GLY A 42 -15.07 -12.22 -3.00
CA GLY A 42 -14.53 -12.84 -1.81
C GLY A 42 -13.11 -12.34 -1.48
N ASN A 43 -12.39 -13.12 -0.71
CA ASN A 43 -11.03 -12.82 -0.32
C ASN A 43 -10.05 -13.00 -1.48
N TYR A 44 -8.96 -12.20 -1.49
CA TYR A 44 -7.90 -12.30 -2.48
C TYR A 44 -6.56 -11.89 -1.88
N ASP A 45 -5.47 -12.39 -2.48
CA ASP A 45 -4.13 -12.09 -2.00
C ASP A 45 -3.62 -10.74 -2.54
N THR A 46 -2.89 -10.03 -1.69
CA THR A 46 -2.12 -8.84 -2.04
C THR A 46 -0.66 -9.05 -1.62
N TYR A 47 0.26 -8.33 -2.25
CA TYR A 47 1.67 -8.61 -2.13
C TYR A 47 2.45 -7.36 -1.72
N LEU A 48 3.39 -7.56 -0.82
CA LEU A 48 4.38 -6.56 -0.44
C LEU A 48 5.77 -7.15 -0.69
N TYR A 49 6.56 -6.48 -1.50
CA TYR A 49 7.93 -6.86 -1.83
C TYR A 49 8.89 -5.91 -1.15
N LEU A 50 9.97 -6.46 -0.58
CA LEU A 50 10.92 -5.73 0.23
C LEU A 50 12.34 -6.01 -0.25
N THR A 51 13.14 -4.97 -0.30
CA THR A 51 14.60 -5.03 -0.49
C THR A 51 15.26 -4.08 0.51
N ASP A 52 16.58 -3.96 0.48
CA ASP A 52 17.32 -3.03 1.33
C ASP A 52 16.90 -1.58 1.06
N GLY A 53 16.17 -0.99 2.00
CA GLY A 53 15.75 0.40 1.98
C GLY A 53 14.46 0.72 1.20
N LEU A 54 13.85 -0.24 0.49
CA LEU A 54 12.63 0.01 -0.29
C LEU A 54 11.61 -1.11 -0.15
N SER A 55 10.34 -0.77 -0.07
CA SER A 55 9.24 -1.72 -0.25
C SER A 55 8.28 -1.28 -1.34
N GLN A 56 7.65 -2.25 -1.99
CA GLN A 56 6.57 -2.01 -2.93
C GLN A 56 5.37 -2.89 -2.59
N TYR A 57 4.28 -2.26 -2.20
CA TYR A 57 3.00 -2.93 -2.10
C TYR A 57 2.27 -2.90 -3.43
N VAL A 58 1.76 -4.05 -3.83
CA VAL A 58 1.06 -4.22 -5.11
C VAL A 58 -0.30 -4.86 -4.87
N LYS A 59 -1.33 -4.14 -5.24
CA LYS A 59 -2.69 -4.65 -5.35
C LYS A 59 -3.01 -4.85 -6.81
N THR A 60 -2.87 -6.09 -7.27
CA THR A 60 -3.28 -6.48 -8.62
C THR A 60 -4.57 -7.27 -8.53
N GLN A 61 -5.54 -6.88 -9.31
CA GLN A 61 -6.73 -7.69 -9.49
C GLN A 61 -6.83 -8.14 -10.94
N LYS A 62 -6.97 -9.44 -11.12
CA LYS A 62 -7.35 -10.02 -12.41
C LYS A 62 -8.84 -9.73 -12.65
N GLU A 63 -9.21 -9.44 -13.89
CA GLU A 63 -10.63 -9.44 -14.28
C GLU A 63 -11.26 -10.75 -13.81
N LYS A 64 -12.28 -10.66 -13.00
CA LYS A 64 -13.09 -11.81 -12.62
C LYS A 64 -14.51 -11.56 -13.08
N ILE A 65 -15.03 -12.48 -13.87
CA ILE A 65 -16.45 -12.51 -14.19
C ILE A 65 -17.15 -13.04 -12.94
N VAL A 66 -17.98 -12.22 -12.35
CA VAL A 66 -18.78 -12.61 -11.20
C VAL A 66 -20.19 -12.92 -11.68
N LYS A 67 -20.66 -14.13 -11.35
CA LYS A 67 -22.06 -14.54 -11.51
C LYS A 67 -22.71 -14.54 -10.12
N PRO A 68 -23.31 -13.44 -9.70
CA PRO A 68 -24.10 -13.46 -8.47
C PRO A 68 -25.31 -14.38 -8.66
N ALA A 69 -25.90 -14.81 -7.57
CA ALA A 69 -27.10 -15.68 -7.56
C ALA A 69 -28.28 -15.14 -8.38
N TRP A 70 -28.21 -13.92 -8.86
CA TRP A 70 -29.24 -13.18 -9.60
C TRP A 70 -29.04 -13.19 -11.12
N ASN A 71 -28.16 -14.03 -11.62
CA ASN A 71 -27.96 -14.33 -13.05
C ASN A 71 -27.41 -13.19 -13.94
N TYR A 72 -26.79 -12.16 -13.38
CA TYR A 72 -26.08 -11.13 -14.16
C TYR A 72 -24.56 -11.39 -14.14
N GLU A 73 -23.96 -11.45 -15.34
CA GLU A 73 -22.50 -11.40 -15.47
C GLU A 73 -22.04 -9.94 -15.50
N TYR A 74 -21.16 -9.56 -14.59
CA TYR A 74 -20.50 -8.28 -14.68
C TYR A 74 -18.99 -8.43 -14.53
N LYS A 75 -18.28 -7.71 -15.36
CA LYS A 75 -16.82 -7.59 -15.23
C LYS A 75 -16.53 -6.52 -14.19
N MET A 76 -15.82 -6.90 -13.13
CA MET A 76 -15.24 -5.93 -12.23
C MET A 76 -13.81 -5.65 -12.67
N ASN A 77 -13.58 -4.46 -13.20
CA ASN A 77 -12.24 -3.96 -13.47
C ASN A 77 -11.69 -3.37 -12.18
N PHE A 78 -10.62 -3.96 -11.69
CA PHE A 78 -10.01 -3.51 -10.45
C PHE A 78 -8.87 -2.54 -10.71
N VAL A 79 -8.82 -1.57 -9.83
CA VAL A 79 -7.79 -0.55 -9.81
C VAL A 79 -6.48 -1.17 -9.37
N LYS A 80 -5.45 -1.06 -10.17
CA LYS A 80 -4.09 -1.43 -9.80
C LYS A 80 -3.53 -0.31 -8.91
N ASN A 81 -3.23 -0.63 -7.67
CA ASN A 81 -2.55 0.27 -6.75
C ASN A 81 -1.12 -0.22 -6.53
N ILE A 82 -0.18 0.69 -6.60
CA ILE A 82 1.23 0.46 -6.30
C ILE A 82 1.65 1.52 -5.31
N ASN A 83 2.22 1.09 -4.18
CA ASN A 83 2.74 1.99 -3.16
C ASN A 83 4.20 1.64 -2.91
N ASN A 84 5.09 2.58 -3.11
CA ASN A 84 6.49 2.49 -2.74
C ASN A 84 6.73 3.20 -1.42
N PHE A 85 7.49 2.57 -0.54
CA PHE A 85 7.97 3.19 0.69
C PHE A 85 9.49 3.09 0.76
N ASN A 86 10.14 4.22 0.84
CA ASN A 86 11.59 4.32 1.03
C ASN A 86 11.90 4.47 2.51
N PHE A 87 12.56 3.47 3.10
CA PHE A 87 12.87 3.42 4.54
C PHE A 87 13.90 4.49 4.97
N LEU A 88 14.78 4.90 4.05
CA LEU A 88 15.85 5.85 4.34
C LEU A 88 15.32 7.29 4.42
N THR A 89 14.37 7.63 3.57
CA THR A 89 13.84 9.00 3.47
C THR A 89 12.47 9.16 4.09
N GLY A 90 11.78 8.06 4.40
CA GLY A 90 10.39 8.07 4.82
C GLY A 90 9.40 8.41 3.70
N ALA A 91 9.87 8.54 2.46
CA ALA A 91 9.04 8.91 1.34
C ALA A 91 8.11 7.77 0.91
N ILE A 92 6.86 8.11 0.66
CA ILE A 92 5.84 7.22 0.11
C ILE A 92 5.39 7.78 -1.22
N GLU A 93 5.38 6.93 -2.25
CA GLU A 93 4.88 7.25 -3.58
C GLU A 93 3.79 6.25 -3.96
N GLU A 94 2.67 6.75 -4.41
CA GLU A 94 1.54 5.89 -4.78
C GLU A 94 1.07 6.17 -6.20
N ASN A 95 0.85 5.09 -6.96
CA ASN A 95 0.08 5.11 -8.19
C ASN A 95 -1.26 4.42 -7.97
N ARG A 96 -2.31 5.06 -8.45
CA ARG A 96 -3.66 4.50 -8.49
C ARG A 96 -4.23 4.59 -9.90
N THR A 97 -4.60 3.44 -10.45
CA THR A 97 -5.27 3.38 -11.75
C THR A 97 -6.78 3.44 -11.55
N LEU A 98 -7.43 4.38 -12.21
CA LEU A 98 -8.88 4.55 -12.15
C LEU A 98 -9.59 3.63 -13.14
N LYS A 99 -10.93 3.54 -13.01
CA LYS A 99 -11.77 2.70 -13.91
C LYS A 99 -11.66 3.05 -15.38
N ASP A 100 -11.40 4.31 -15.70
CA ASP A 100 -11.18 4.81 -17.07
C ASP A 100 -9.71 4.71 -17.53
N SER A 101 -8.89 3.96 -16.79
CA SER A 101 -7.46 3.81 -17.01
C SER A 101 -6.62 5.08 -16.77
N THR A 102 -7.20 6.13 -16.22
CA THR A 102 -6.42 7.29 -15.76
C THR A 102 -5.55 6.85 -14.61
N LEU A 103 -4.26 7.20 -14.67
CA LEU A 103 -3.30 6.94 -13.61
C LEU A 103 -3.12 8.22 -12.78
N LEU A 104 -3.31 8.11 -11.49
CA LEU A 104 -3.00 9.16 -10.52
C LEU A 104 -1.67 8.86 -9.82
N TYR A 105 -0.96 9.91 -9.47
CA TYR A 105 0.26 9.85 -8.67
C TYR A 105 0.12 10.76 -7.47
N ALA A 106 0.51 10.27 -6.30
CA ALA A 106 0.64 11.08 -5.10
C ALA A 106 1.89 10.70 -4.32
N LYS A 107 2.42 11.65 -3.56
CA LYS A 107 3.54 11.47 -2.67
C LYS A 107 3.26 12.09 -1.31
N TRP A 108 3.77 11.45 -0.26
CA TRP A 108 3.77 11.98 1.11
C TRP A 108 4.92 11.38 1.90
N ASN A 109 4.96 11.63 3.19
CA ASN A 109 5.99 11.06 4.05
C ASN A 109 5.38 10.18 5.14
N VAL A 110 6.12 9.19 5.61
CA VAL A 110 5.70 8.29 6.69
C VAL A 110 5.39 9.05 7.99
N SER A 111 5.99 10.22 8.19
CA SER A 111 5.68 11.11 9.32
C SER A 111 4.25 11.66 9.32
N ASP A 112 3.54 11.55 8.19
CA ASP A 112 2.11 11.88 8.10
C ASP A 112 1.22 10.80 8.73
N LEU A 113 1.78 9.60 9.02
CA LEU A 113 1.11 8.51 9.71
C LEU A 113 1.44 8.59 11.21
N ILE A 114 0.50 9.08 11.99
CA ILE A 114 0.64 9.17 13.45
C ILE A 114 0.00 7.95 14.08
N TRP A 115 0.83 7.09 14.66
CA TRP A 115 0.38 5.88 15.33
C TRP A 115 0.29 6.07 16.85
N THR A 116 -0.80 5.60 17.44
CA THR A 116 -0.95 5.42 18.89
C THR A 116 -0.80 3.93 19.20
N ILE A 117 0.33 3.55 19.80
CA ILE A 117 0.59 2.18 20.23
C ILE A 117 -0.02 1.98 21.60
N THR A 118 -0.74 0.87 21.79
CA THR A 118 -1.40 0.51 23.06
C THR A 118 -0.65 -0.65 23.75
N ASP A 119 -1.06 -0.98 24.97
CA ASP A 119 -0.51 -2.14 25.71
C ASP A 119 -1.27 -3.44 25.42
N GLU A 120 -2.22 -3.41 24.46
CA GLU A 120 -2.95 -4.60 24.07
C GLU A 120 -2.07 -5.53 23.23
N GLU A 121 -2.00 -6.79 23.65
CA GLU A 121 -1.21 -7.84 23.01
C GLU A 121 -2.07 -9.07 22.75
N LYS A 122 -1.77 -9.80 21.70
CA LYS A 122 -2.34 -11.12 21.37
C LYS A 122 -1.38 -11.92 20.51
N THR A 123 -1.75 -13.17 20.21
CA THR A 123 -1.01 -13.98 19.21
C THR A 123 -1.84 -14.11 17.94
N ILE A 124 -1.23 -13.82 16.79
CA ILE A 124 -1.83 -14.00 15.46
C ILE A 124 -0.85 -14.79 14.60
N ASN A 125 -1.28 -15.91 14.05
CA ASN A 125 -0.46 -16.76 13.15
C ASN A 125 0.92 -17.12 13.75
N GLY A 126 0.99 -17.30 15.09
CA GLY A 126 2.22 -17.64 15.80
C GLY A 126 3.12 -16.45 16.15
N TYR A 127 2.78 -15.22 15.75
CA TYR A 127 3.49 -14.00 16.12
C TYR A 127 2.87 -13.36 17.36
N ASN A 128 3.70 -12.92 18.30
CA ASN A 128 3.27 -12.01 19.35
C ASN A 128 3.10 -10.61 18.74
N VAL A 129 1.89 -10.08 18.84
CA VAL A 129 1.55 -8.81 18.20
C VAL A 129 1.01 -7.82 19.21
N ARG A 130 1.34 -6.55 18.98
CA ARG A 130 0.89 -5.41 19.75
C ARG A 130 -0.02 -4.53 18.90
N LYS A 131 -1.02 -3.94 19.54
CA LYS A 131 -2.00 -3.09 18.86
C LYS A 131 -1.51 -1.66 18.68
N ALA A 132 -1.78 -1.11 17.52
CA ALA A 132 -1.65 0.32 17.25
C ALA A 132 -2.88 0.83 16.49
N THR A 133 -3.21 2.10 16.65
CA THR A 133 -4.30 2.75 15.95
C THR A 133 -3.83 4.05 15.29
N THR A 134 -4.41 4.39 14.15
CA THR A 134 -4.21 5.68 13.51
C THR A 134 -5.51 6.19 12.89
N ASP A 135 -5.67 7.50 12.91
CA ASP A 135 -6.73 8.25 12.22
C ASP A 135 -6.16 9.21 11.17
N SER A 136 -4.86 9.08 10.86
CA SER A 136 -4.12 9.99 9.96
C SER A 136 -4.72 10.14 8.56
N PHE A 137 -5.58 9.20 8.14
CA PHE A 137 -6.33 9.27 6.89
C PHE A 137 -7.83 9.47 7.12
N GLU A 138 -8.25 9.77 8.34
CA GLU A 138 -9.62 10.14 8.61
C GLU A 138 -9.91 11.50 7.97
N LEU A 139 -10.96 11.55 7.16
CA LEU A 139 -11.49 12.83 6.70
C LEU A 139 -12.46 13.33 7.75
N GLU A 140 -12.40 14.62 8.05
CA GLU A 140 -13.48 15.36 8.74
C GLU A 140 -14.70 15.44 7.81
N ILE A 141 -15.35 14.30 7.59
CA ILE A 141 -16.57 14.21 6.83
C ILE A 141 -17.64 13.73 7.79
N ASP A 142 -18.69 14.47 7.86
CA ASP A 142 -19.90 14.13 8.64
C ASP A 142 -20.67 12.94 8.01
N ASP A 143 -19.92 11.96 7.50
CA ASP A 143 -20.46 10.76 6.89
C ASP A 143 -19.99 9.53 7.69
N PRO A 144 -20.91 8.86 8.42
CA PRO A 144 -20.58 7.73 9.26
C PRO A 144 -19.99 6.50 8.51
N PHE A 145 -20.02 6.51 7.16
CA PHE A 145 -19.42 5.45 6.35
C PHE A 145 -17.94 5.67 6.05
N TYR A 146 -17.36 6.85 6.38
CA TYR A 146 -15.99 7.22 6.00
C TYR A 146 -15.02 7.36 7.17
N TYR A 147 -15.17 6.55 8.21
CA TYR A 147 -14.15 6.46 9.25
C TYR A 147 -12.99 5.60 8.76
N ASN A 148 -11.87 6.23 8.48
CA ASN A 148 -10.62 5.55 8.11
C ASN A 148 -9.67 5.32 9.30
N LYS A 149 -10.23 5.20 10.50
CA LYS A 149 -9.45 4.75 11.64
C LYS A 149 -8.95 3.34 11.35
N ALA A 150 -7.63 3.21 11.26
CA ALA A 150 -7.00 1.91 11.09
C ALA A 150 -6.58 1.34 12.44
N ILE A 151 -6.77 0.03 12.59
CA ILE A 151 -6.28 -0.77 13.71
C ILE A 151 -5.25 -1.74 13.14
N ALA A 152 -4.00 -1.62 13.59
CA ALA A 152 -2.92 -2.52 13.21
C ALA A 152 -2.50 -3.40 14.39
N TRP A 153 -2.22 -4.65 14.11
CA TRP A 153 -1.53 -5.57 14.99
C TRP A 153 -0.17 -5.87 14.36
N PHE A 154 0.91 -5.43 14.99
CA PHE A 154 2.26 -5.55 14.47
C PHE A 154 3.16 -6.36 15.39
N THR A 155 4.17 -7.02 14.81
CA THR A 155 5.16 -7.79 15.55
C THR A 155 6.54 -7.17 15.45
N THR A 156 7.26 -7.10 16.55
CA THR A 156 8.68 -6.71 16.59
C THR A 156 9.62 -7.88 16.33
N ASP A 157 9.12 -9.11 16.25
CA ASP A 157 9.91 -10.29 15.85
C ASP A 157 10.46 -10.14 14.43
N ILE A 158 9.78 -9.31 13.60
CA ILE A 158 10.20 -8.91 12.27
C ILE A 158 10.31 -7.37 12.27
N PRO A 159 11.49 -6.82 12.56
CA PRO A 159 11.66 -5.38 12.80
C PRO A 159 11.74 -4.57 11.48
N ILE A 160 10.77 -4.75 10.60
CA ILE A 160 10.65 -4.04 9.33
C ILE A 160 9.39 -3.19 9.38
N PRO A 161 9.49 -1.84 9.26
CA PRO A 161 8.40 -0.91 9.53
C PRO A 161 7.38 -0.84 8.37
N VAL A 162 6.88 -1.98 7.92
CA VAL A 162 6.01 -2.09 6.75
C VAL A 162 4.70 -2.82 7.05
N GLY A 163 3.72 -2.58 6.17
CA GLY A 163 2.43 -3.23 6.23
C GLY A 163 1.69 -3.15 4.88
N PRO A 164 0.48 -3.69 4.81
CA PRO A 164 -0.31 -3.69 3.60
C PRO A 164 -0.82 -2.28 3.26
N ALA A 165 -1.14 -2.07 1.99
CA ALA A 165 -1.63 -0.82 1.44
C ALA A 165 -0.66 0.35 1.68
N ARG A 166 -1.06 1.37 2.42
CA ARG A 166 -0.30 2.59 2.69
C ARG A 166 0.10 2.74 4.17
N TYR A 167 0.06 1.66 4.93
CA TYR A 167 0.28 1.69 6.37
C TYR A 167 1.68 1.22 6.71
N TYR A 168 2.53 2.15 7.09
CA TYR A 168 3.96 2.00 7.36
C TYR A 168 4.34 2.68 8.69
N GLY A 169 5.58 2.49 9.14
CA GLY A 169 6.18 3.28 10.22
C GLY A 169 5.97 2.74 11.64
N LEU A 170 5.30 1.62 11.84
CA LEU A 170 5.34 0.90 13.11
C LEU A 170 6.70 0.22 13.31
N PRO A 171 7.17 -0.03 14.55
CA PRO A 171 8.50 -0.61 14.79
C PRO A 171 8.57 -2.11 14.47
N GLY A 172 7.81 -2.58 13.48
CA GLY A 172 7.76 -3.97 13.03
C GLY A 172 6.73 -4.21 11.96
N LEU A 173 6.69 -5.46 11.48
CA LEU A 173 5.76 -5.89 10.43
C LEU A 173 4.31 -5.87 10.93
N ILE A 174 3.42 -5.25 10.16
CA ILE A 174 1.98 -5.34 10.43
C ILE A 174 1.51 -6.74 10.02
N VAL A 175 1.02 -7.51 10.99
CA VAL A 175 0.50 -8.87 10.80
C VAL A 175 -0.99 -8.85 10.44
N GLU A 176 -1.72 -7.91 11.02
CA GLU A 176 -3.14 -7.70 10.72
C GLU A 176 -3.43 -6.19 10.66
N LEU A 177 -4.16 -5.78 9.67
CA LEU A 177 -4.65 -4.41 9.53
C LEU A 177 -6.15 -4.44 9.24
N GLU A 178 -6.91 -3.69 10.01
CA GLU A 178 -8.35 -3.52 9.87
C GLU A 178 -8.68 -2.03 9.75
N TYR A 179 -9.56 -1.67 8.85
CA TYR A 179 -10.08 -0.31 8.72
C TYR A 179 -11.53 -0.34 8.20
N GLU A 180 -12.15 0.84 8.11
CA GLU A 180 -13.54 0.98 7.71
C GLU A 180 -14.50 0.15 8.60
N ARG A 181 -14.30 0.21 9.93
CA ARG A 181 -15.11 -0.52 10.92
C ARG A 181 -15.15 -2.03 10.67
N GLY A 182 -14.02 -2.62 10.29
CA GLY A 182 -13.91 -4.05 10.02
C GLY A 182 -14.41 -4.48 8.65
N SER A 183 -14.85 -3.54 7.81
CA SER A 183 -15.30 -3.88 6.45
C SER A 183 -14.17 -4.31 5.53
N LEU A 184 -12.95 -3.85 5.82
CA LEU A 184 -11.72 -4.20 5.11
C LEU A 184 -10.68 -4.68 6.13
N ARG A 185 -10.10 -5.85 5.85
CA ARG A 185 -9.09 -6.47 6.72
C ARG A 185 -8.01 -7.13 5.87
N TYR A 186 -6.77 -6.95 6.28
CA TYR A 186 -5.61 -7.66 5.73
C TYR A 186 -5.03 -8.54 6.83
N VAL A 187 -4.76 -9.79 6.51
CA VAL A 187 -4.13 -10.74 7.43
C VAL A 187 -2.90 -11.32 6.77
N LEU A 188 -1.78 -11.30 7.47
CA LEU A 188 -0.55 -11.95 7.03
C LEU A 188 -0.82 -13.44 6.79
N LYS A 189 -0.50 -13.90 5.58
CA LYS A 189 -0.69 -15.29 5.13
C LYS A 189 0.62 -16.04 5.04
N ASP A 190 1.64 -15.40 4.45
CA ASP A 190 2.91 -16.04 4.16
C ASP A 190 4.04 -15.03 4.00
N ILE A 191 5.29 -15.47 4.28
CA ILE A 191 6.52 -14.70 4.04
C ILE A 191 7.52 -15.60 3.31
N ASP A 192 7.87 -15.20 2.09
CA ASP A 192 8.92 -15.83 1.27
C ASP A 192 10.18 -14.97 1.31
N PHE A 193 11.27 -15.50 1.86
CA PHE A 193 12.56 -14.82 1.99
C PHE A 193 13.47 -14.95 0.77
N GLN A 194 13.02 -15.64 -0.28
CA GLN A 194 13.80 -15.92 -1.50
C GLN A 194 13.03 -15.53 -2.77
N ALA A 195 12.11 -14.59 -2.65
CA ALA A 195 11.30 -14.16 -3.76
C ALA A 195 12.13 -13.41 -4.82
N HIS A 196 11.73 -13.56 -6.07
CA HIS A 196 12.25 -12.78 -7.19
C HIS A 196 11.15 -11.86 -7.72
N TYR A 197 11.42 -10.57 -7.77
CA TYR A 197 10.46 -9.59 -8.25
C TYR A 197 11.18 -8.38 -8.83
N LYS A 198 10.65 -7.86 -9.93
CA LYS A 198 11.10 -6.59 -10.49
C LYS A 198 10.11 -5.51 -10.10
N PHE A 199 10.56 -4.51 -9.38
CA PHE A 199 9.71 -3.39 -8.98
C PHE A 199 9.09 -2.71 -10.20
N ILE A 200 7.82 -2.38 -10.07
CA ILE A 200 7.07 -1.63 -11.08
C ILE A 200 7.44 -0.16 -10.90
N GLU A 201 7.85 0.48 -11.96
CA GLU A 201 8.18 1.89 -11.96
C GLU A 201 6.94 2.74 -11.62
N ILE A 202 7.11 3.73 -10.75
CA ILE A 202 6.08 4.71 -10.42
C ILE A 202 5.99 5.74 -11.56
N ASN A 203 4.80 5.85 -12.15
CA ASN A 203 4.51 6.91 -13.10
C ASN A 203 4.14 8.18 -12.35
N LYS A 204 4.91 9.25 -12.55
CA LYS A 204 4.75 10.54 -11.85
C LYS A 204 3.86 11.53 -12.60
N GLU A 205 3.21 11.11 -13.67
CA GLU A 205 2.21 11.92 -14.36
C GLU A 205 0.93 12.06 -13.51
N ASN A 206 0.22 13.16 -13.69
CA ASN A 206 -1.01 13.48 -12.97
C ASN A 206 -0.84 13.46 -11.44
N GLU A 207 0.17 14.22 -10.97
CA GLU A 207 0.36 14.44 -9.54
C GLU A 207 -0.88 15.14 -8.95
N VAL A 208 -1.40 14.56 -7.87
CA VAL A 208 -2.56 15.03 -7.13
C VAL A 208 -2.27 15.00 -5.64
N ASP A 209 -3.13 15.62 -4.85
CA ASP A 209 -3.04 15.51 -3.40
C ASP A 209 -3.25 14.05 -2.93
N LYS A 210 -2.58 13.66 -1.84
CA LYS A 210 -2.71 12.31 -1.29
C LYS A 210 -4.16 11.92 -0.98
N TYR A 211 -4.96 12.85 -0.51
CA TYR A 211 -6.36 12.60 -0.21
C TYR A 211 -7.20 12.37 -1.48
N ASP A 212 -6.84 12.96 -2.61
CA ASP A 212 -7.48 12.68 -3.89
C ASP A 212 -7.22 11.24 -4.36
N VAL A 213 -6.03 10.67 -4.08
CA VAL A 213 -5.74 9.27 -4.36
C VAL A 213 -6.47 8.35 -3.39
N ILE A 214 -6.50 8.69 -2.10
CA ILE A 214 -7.09 7.87 -1.05
C ILE A 214 -8.61 7.79 -1.21
N TYR A 215 -9.26 8.92 -1.52
CA TYR A 215 -10.72 9.06 -1.50
C TYR A 215 -11.37 9.22 -2.87
N TYR A 216 -10.64 8.90 -3.91
CA TYR A 216 -11.07 9.10 -5.30
C TYR A 216 -12.49 8.59 -5.61
N ASP A 217 -12.86 7.43 -5.12
CA ASP A 217 -14.12 6.77 -5.50
C ASP A 217 -15.38 7.52 -5.04
N HIS A 218 -15.22 8.51 -4.15
CA HIS A 218 -16.36 9.05 -3.40
C HIS A 218 -16.64 10.54 -3.56
N LYS A 219 -15.70 11.38 -4.05
CA LYS A 219 -15.89 12.83 -3.88
C LYS A 219 -15.56 13.78 -5.01
N ASN A 220 -14.86 13.42 -6.06
CA ASN A 220 -14.43 14.47 -6.97
C ASN A 220 -14.56 14.20 -8.48
N PRO A 221 -15.79 14.14 -9.03
CA PRO A 221 -15.98 14.10 -10.48
C PRO A 221 -15.44 15.34 -11.20
N LYS A 222 -15.23 16.47 -10.49
CA LYS A 222 -14.61 17.69 -11.05
C LYS A 222 -13.09 17.50 -11.26
N LEU A 223 -12.39 16.85 -10.34
CA LEU A 223 -10.96 16.56 -10.45
C LEU A 223 -10.67 15.76 -11.70
N ILE A 224 -11.43 14.70 -11.93
CA ILE A 224 -11.28 13.83 -13.12
C ILE A 224 -11.45 14.63 -14.41
N LYS A 225 -12.51 15.44 -14.48
CA LYS A 225 -12.76 16.29 -15.67
C LYS A 225 -11.61 17.26 -15.90
N ASN A 226 -10.99 17.79 -14.84
CA ASN A 226 -9.86 18.70 -14.95
C ASN A 226 -8.60 17.99 -15.44
N ILE A 227 -8.26 16.82 -14.88
CA ILE A 227 -7.13 16.00 -15.31
C ILE A 227 -7.32 15.57 -16.77
N GLN A 228 -8.50 15.10 -17.14
CA GLN A 228 -8.81 14.73 -18.53
C GLN A 228 -8.69 15.92 -19.50
N LYS A 229 -9.09 17.13 -19.08
CA LYS A 229 -8.90 18.36 -19.88
C LYS A 229 -7.42 18.71 -20.04
N GLN A 230 -6.62 18.57 -18.99
CA GLN A 230 -5.18 18.83 -19.05
C GLN A 230 -4.48 17.83 -19.97
N ASN A 231 -4.79 16.55 -19.86
CA ASN A 231 -4.22 15.50 -20.71
C ASN A 231 -4.58 15.66 -22.17
N LYS A 232 -5.81 16.08 -22.49
CA LYS A 232 -6.20 16.43 -23.89
C LYS A 232 -5.40 17.63 -24.43
N LYS A 233 -5.17 18.66 -23.61
CA LYS A 233 -4.36 19.83 -24.02
C LYS A 233 -2.89 19.45 -24.28
N ASN A 234 -2.33 18.56 -23.47
CA ASN A 234 -0.93 18.13 -23.64
C ASN A 234 -0.74 17.19 -24.84
N LYS A 235 -1.73 16.35 -25.18
CA LYS A 235 -1.69 15.53 -26.40
C LYS A 235 -1.78 16.36 -27.68
N ASN A 236 -2.44 17.52 -27.67
CA ASN A 236 -2.56 18.39 -28.83
C ASN A 236 -1.36 19.34 -29.01
N LYS A 237 -0.38 19.30 -28.09
CA LYS A 237 0.88 20.09 -28.17
C LYS A 237 2.10 19.26 -28.60
N LYS A 238 1.94 17.96 -28.77
CA LYS A 238 2.92 17.03 -29.36
C LYS A 238 2.50 16.68 -30.79
#